data_7fe688f02e1f888b38c90c1e7ce7d63c
#
_entry.id   7fe688f02e1f888b38c90c1e7ce7d63c
#
_cell.length_a   1.000
_cell.length_b   1.000
_cell.length_c   1.000
_cell.angle_alpha   90.00
_cell.angle_beta   90.00
_cell.angle_gamma   90.00
#
_symmetry.space_group_name_H-M   'P 1'
#
loop_
_entity.id
_entity.type
_entity.pdbx_description
1 polymer ?
#
loop_
_entity_poly.entity_id
_entity_poly.type
_entity_poly.pdbx_seq_one_letter_code
_entity_poly.pdbx_strand_id
1 'polypeptide(L)'
;MTAATMLRAACLGLAAALAACSSATGHAPSAAAPAGRHGMVLSVGSFNFPESVLLAEIYGQALAAAKFPVRILPNLGPREVVDSALMDGRLQLVPEYAGSALEFFSLGRQSGIPDAAAARKALATMVAGRGLTVARPAPAQDANAIVVSAATAARYRLRSIADLATVAPGLTFGGPPECPGRAYCLPGLKRVYGLRFKAFIPLDAGGPLTLQALEAGYIGAALLFTTDPSIPARHLVALDDDRGLQPAENITPLVRTDAIVRYGPRLLAVLDRVSAQLGTGALRALDARVELAGQNPRLVAGSWLRARGLIPAAAGGAQ
;
A
#
# COMPACT_ATOMS: atom_id res chain seq x y z
N MET A 1 -32.22 3.46 59.47
CA MET A 1 -33.57 3.78 59.97
C MET A 1 -34.44 3.88 58.73
N THR A 2 -35.26 2.87 58.62
CA THR A 2 -36.73 2.78 58.48
C THR A 2 -37.17 3.04 57.02
N ALA A 3 -37.58 2.03 56.38
CA ALA A 3 -38.79 1.17 56.31
C ALA A 3 -39.68 1.62 55.14
N ALA A 4 -39.89 0.76 54.17
CA ALA A 4 -41.01 -0.18 54.00
C ALA A 4 -42.33 0.53 53.70
N THR A 5 -43.06 0.18 52.65
CA THR A 5 -44.15 -0.78 52.71
C THR A 5 -44.90 -0.88 51.37
N MET A 6 -45.15 -2.07 50.95
CA MET A 6 -46.13 -2.67 50.06
C MET A 6 -47.43 -1.89 49.76
N LEU A 7 -47.98 -2.09 48.54
CA LEU A 7 -49.41 -2.48 48.43
C LEU A 7 -49.67 -3.32 47.15
N ARG A 8 -50.24 -4.49 47.35
CA ARG A 8 -50.86 -5.39 46.35
C ARG A 8 -52.33 -4.97 46.16
N ALA A 9 -52.82 -5.04 44.94
CA ALA A 9 -54.26 -5.26 44.69
C ALA A 9 -54.46 -6.05 43.39
N ALA A 10 -55.07 -7.20 43.55
CA ALA A 10 -55.58 -8.09 42.49
C ALA A 10 -57.01 -7.66 42.13
N CYS A 11 -57.40 -7.80 40.86
CA CYS A 11 -58.78 -7.94 40.45
C CYS A 11 -58.89 -8.93 39.32
N LEU A 12 -59.68 -9.97 39.59
CA LEU A 12 -60.20 -11.01 38.69
C LEU A 12 -61.38 -10.49 37.84
N GLY A 13 -61.58 -11.15 36.72
CA GLY A 13 -62.89 -11.30 36.07
C GLY A 13 -62.86 -10.81 34.60
N LEU A 14 -63.24 -11.48 33.54
CA LEU A 14 -64.31 -12.41 33.27
C LEU A 14 -64.15 -12.85 31.80
N ALA A 15 -64.31 -14.12 31.52
CA ALA A 15 -64.30 -14.71 30.18
C ALA A 15 -65.54 -14.36 29.37
N ALA A 16 -65.39 -14.09 28.08
CA ALA A 16 -66.51 -14.28 27.11
C ALA A 16 -65.91 -14.79 25.79
N ALA A 17 -66.27 -16.03 25.47
CA ALA A 17 -65.96 -16.69 24.22
C ALA A 17 -66.90 -16.18 23.12
N LEU A 18 -66.38 -15.78 22.00
CA LEU A 18 -67.09 -15.66 20.73
C LEU A 18 -66.30 -16.37 19.64
N ALA A 19 -66.81 -17.53 19.24
CA ALA A 19 -66.36 -18.28 18.08
C ALA A 19 -66.78 -17.55 16.82
N ALA A 20 -65.85 -17.14 15.99
CA ALA A 20 -66.06 -16.75 14.59
C ALA A 20 -65.18 -17.60 13.71
N CYS A 21 -65.81 -18.52 12.97
CA CYS A 21 -65.16 -19.22 11.85
C CYS A 21 -64.78 -18.24 10.76
N SER A 22 -63.49 -18.08 10.50
CA SER A 22 -62.97 -17.43 9.31
C SER A 22 -62.04 -18.40 8.58
N SER A 23 -62.43 -18.74 7.39
CA SER A 23 -61.70 -19.56 6.42
C SER A 23 -60.30 -18.99 6.18
N ALA A 24 -59.27 -19.63 6.72
CA ALA A 24 -57.90 -19.30 6.44
C ALA A 24 -57.53 -19.85 5.05
N THR A 25 -57.56 -19.00 4.02
CA THR A 25 -56.82 -19.24 2.79
C THR A 25 -55.33 -19.23 3.14
N GLY A 26 -54.74 -20.41 3.18
CA GLY A 26 -53.32 -20.61 3.43
C GLY A 26 -52.47 -19.92 2.35
N HIS A 27 -51.99 -18.75 2.67
CA HIS A 27 -50.82 -18.22 1.98
C HIS A 27 -49.61 -18.96 2.56
N ALA A 28 -49.07 -19.91 1.78
CA ALA A 28 -47.76 -20.45 2.04
C ALA A 28 -46.78 -19.26 2.14
N PRO A 29 -45.89 -19.23 3.16
CA PRO A 29 -44.84 -18.22 3.17
C PRO A 29 -44.01 -18.41 1.90
N SER A 30 -44.07 -17.40 1.02
CA SER A 30 -43.18 -17.31 -0.13
C SER A 30 -41.75 -17.41 0.44
N ALA A 31 -41.06 -18.50 0.10
CA ALA A 31 -39.66 -18.64 0.43
C ALA A 31 -38.96 -17.39 -0.11
N ALA A 32 -38.51 -16.54 0.81
CA ALA A 32 -37.71 -15.40 0.45
C ALA A 32 -36.56 -15.92 -0.40
N ALA A 33 -36.49 -15.48 -1.66
CA ALA A 33 -35.37 -15.77 -2.54
C ALA A 33 -34.11 -15.46 -1.76
N PRO A 34 -33.07 -16.32 -1.79
CA PRO A 34 -31.84 -16.05 -1.06
C PRO A 34 -31.37 -14.68 -1.51
N ALA A 35 -31.24 -13.76 -0.54
CA ALA A 35 -30.70 -12.42 -0.76
C ALA A 35 -29.46 -12.57 -1.63
N GLY A 36 -29.49 -11.97 -2.83
CA GLY A 36 -28.47 -12.14 -3.84
C GLY A 36 -27.11 -12.00 -3.15
N ARG A 37 -26.25 -13.00 -3.27
CA ARG A 37 -24.87 -12.96 -2.83
C ARG A 37 -24.21 -11.85 -3.64
N HIS A 38 -24.31 -10.61 -3.16
CA HIS A 38 -23.48 -9.54 -3.69
C HIS A 38 -22.06 -10.03 -3.51
N GLY A 39 -21.41 -10.38 -4.64
CA GLY A 39 -20.08 -10.94 -4.62
C GLY A 39 -19.14 -9.94 -3.95
N MET A 40 -18.23 -10.42 -3.11
CA MET A 40 -17.18 -9.58 -2.53
C MET A 40 -16.52 -8.78 -3.66
N VAL A 41 -16.47 -7.46 -3.53
CA VAL A 41 -15.72 -6.60 -4.45
C VAL A 41 -14.27 -6.58 -4.01
N LEU A 42 -13.35 -6.82 -4.92
CA LEU A 42 -11.92 -6.68 -4.65
C LEU A 42 -11.55 -5.20 -4.65
N SER A 43 -11.56 -4.57 -3.47
CA SER A 43 -11.07 -3.21 -3.29
C SER A 43 -9.54 -3.23 -3.25
N VAL A 44 -8.91 -2.61 -4.24
CA VAL A 44 -7.46 -2.49 -4.38
C VAL A 44 -7.06 -1.11 -3.89
N GLY A 45 -6.26 -1.05 -2.82
CA GLY A 45 -5.80 0.20 -2.23
C GLY A 45 -4.43 0.62 -2.72
N SER A 46 -4.13 1.92 -2.66
CA SER A 46 -2.77 2.44 -2.80
C SER A 46 -2.39 3.39 -1.66
N PHE A 47 -1.11 3.55 -1.44
CA PHE A 47 -0.54 4.63 -0.65
C PHE A 47 -0.69 5.99 -1.37
N ASN A 48 -0.28 7.06 -0.70
CA ASN A 48 -0.41 8.44 -1.18
C ASN A 48 0.81 8.94 -1.97
N PHE A 49 1.38 8.09 -2.84
CA PHE A 49 2.45 8.48 -3.77
C PHE A 49 2.24 7.85 -5.17
N PRO A 50 2.79 8.45 -6.24
CA PRO A 50 2.43 8.14 -7.63
C PRO A 50 2.64 6.68 -8.03
N GLU A 51 3.79 6.08 -7.70
CA GLU A 51 4.09 4.69 -8.04
C GLU A 51 3.08 3.72 -7.41
N SER A 52 2.69 3.94 -6.14
CA SER A 52 1.69 3.09 -5.49
C SER A 52 0.32 3.15 -6.18
N VAL A 53 -0.09 4.35 -6.63
CA VAL A 53 -1.32 4.52 -7.42
C VAL A 53 -1.22 3.76 -8.75
N LEU A 54 -0.09 3.86 -9.42
CA LEU A 54 0.17 3.13 -10.66
C LEU A 54 0.13 1.61 -10.45
N LEU A 55 0.74 1.11 -9.38
CA LEU A 55 0.71 -0.31 -9.03
C LEU A 55 -0.72 -0.80 -8.74
N ALA A 56 -1.52 -0.04 -8.00
CA ALA A 56 -2.93 -0.38 -7.76
C ALA A 56 -3.72 -0.45 -9.07
N GLU A 57 -3.47 0.46 -10.02
CA GLU A 57 -4.06 0.42 -11.36
C GLU A 57 -3.59 -0.80 -12.17
N ILE A 58 -2.31 -1.15 -12.11
CA ILE A 58 -1.76 -2.32 -12.81
C ILE A 58 -2.44 -3.62 -12.32
N TYR A 59 -2.41 -3.89 -11.03
CA TYR A 59 -2.99 -5.12 -10.48
C TYR A 59 -4.52 -5.12 -10.58
N GLY A 60 -5.15 -3.97 -10.31
CA GLY A 60 -6.61 -3.83 -10.36
C GLY A 60 -7.17 -4.05 -11.77
N GLN A 61 -6.56 -3.46 -12.80
CA GLN A 61 -7.00 -3.64 -14.18
C GLN A 61 -6.77 -5.08 -14.69
N ALA A 62 -5.67 -5.72 -14.30
CA ALA A 62 -5.42 -7.12 -14.63
C ALA A 62 -6.49 -8.04 -14.02
N LEU A 63 -6.89 -7.81 -12.77
CA LEU A 63 -7.96 -8.54 -12.13
C LEU A 63 -9.32 -8.26 -12.79
N ALA A 64 -9.63 -7.02 -13.13
CA ALA A 64 -10.86 -6.65 -13.82
C ALA A 64 -10.96 -7.31 -15.20
N ALA A 65 -9.87 -7.33 -15.98
CA ALA A 65 -9.79 -8.03 -17.25
C ALA A 65 -10.00 -9.54 -17.10
N ALA A 66 -9.58 -10.12 -15.99
CA ALA A 66 -9.84 -11.50 -15.62
C ALA A 66 -11.26 -11.71 -15.04
N LYS A 67 -12.16 -10.71 -15.15
CA LYS A 67 -13.58 -10.76 -14.75
C LYS A 67 -13.80 -10.89 -13.24
N PHE A 68 -12.86 -10.43 -12.42
CA PHE A 68 -13.15 -10.21 -11.01
C PHE A 68 -13.87 -8.86 -10.82
N PRO A 69 -14.81 -8.74 -9.87
CA PRO A 69 -15.40 -7.45 -9.50
C PRO A 69 -14.36 -6.63 -8.74
N VAL A 70 -13.84 -5.58 -9.34
CA VAL A 70 -12.74 -4.77 -8.80
C VAL A 70 -13.18 -3.32 -8.60
N ARG A 71 -12.72 -2.73 -7.50
CA ARG A 71 -12.76 -1.29 -7.25
C ARG A 71 -11.37 -0.82 -6.83
N ILE A 72 -10.79 0.13 -7.55
CA ILE A 72 -9.50 0.73 -7.23
C ILE A 72 -9.73 1.97 -6.37
N LEU A 73 -9.02 2.08 -5.26
CA LEU A 73 -9.12 3.14 -4.26
C LEU A 73 -7.72 3.76 -4.10
N PRO A 74 -7.39 4.80 -4.89
CA PRO A 74 -6.06 5.40 -4.86
C PRO A 74 -5.91 6.43 -3.73
N ASN A 75 -4.66 6.74 -3.37
CA ASN A 75 -4.27 7.83 -2.46
C ASN A 75 -4.93 7.76 -1.07
N LEU A 76 -5.00 6.58 -0.46
CA LEU A 76 -5.68 6.39 0.82
C LEU A 76 -4.89 6.93 2.02
N GLY A 77 -3.60 7.18 1.86
CA GLY A 77 -2.74 7.67 2.92
C GLY A 77 -1.48 6.84 3.12
N PRO A 78 -0.80 7.04 4.27
CA PRO A 78 0.38 6.26 4.63
C PRO A 78 0.04 4.81 4.98
N ARG A 79 1.07 3.98 5.16
CA ARG A 79 0.94 2.54 5.44
C ARG A 79 0.06 2.25 6.65
N GLU A 80 0.11 3.06 7.68
CA GLU A 80 -0.71 2.94 8.88
C GLU A 80 -2.21 2.97 8.57
N VAL A 81 -2.63 3.73 7.58
CA VAL A 81 -4.03 3.82 7.14
C VAL A 81 -4.37 2.65 6.20
N VAL A 82 -3.52 2.40 5.22
CA VAL A 82 -3.78 1.44 4.13
C VAL A 82 -3.75 0.01 4.65
N ASP A 83 -2.70 -0.37 5.38
CA ASP A 83 -2.58 -1.75 5.90
C ASP A 83 -3.55 -2.02 7.05
N SER A 84 -3.90 -1.01 7.84
CA SER A 84 -5.00 -1.14 8.80
C SER A 84 -6.33 -1.41 8.09
N ALA A 85 -6.62 -0.71 6.98
CA ALA A 85 -7.81 -0.96 6.18
C ALA A 85 -7.80 -2.35 5.51
N LEU A 86 -6.62 -2.87 5.15
CA LEU A 86 -6.45 -4.22 4.63
C LEU A 86 -6.72 -5.27 5.73
N MET A 87 -6.15 -5.09 6.93
CA MET A 87 -6.41 -5.97 8.08
C MET A 87 -7.88 -5.98 8.49
N ASP A 88 -8.54 -4.83 8.48
CA ASP A 88 -9.97 -4.67 8.81
C ASP A 88 -10.92 -5.21 7.71
N GLY A 89 -10.40 -5.65 6.55
CA GLY A 89 -11.21 -6.14 5.44
C GLY A 89 -11.91 -5.05 4.61
N ARG A 90 -11.58 -3.78 4.82
CA ARG A 90 -12.05 -2.67 3.98
C ARG A 90 -11.36 -2.65 2.62
N LEU A 91 -10.14 -3.18 2.56
CA LEU A 91 -9.40 -3.48 1.33
C LEU A 91 -9.21 -5.00 1.21
N GLN A 92 -9.10 -5.51 -0.02
CA GLN A 92 -8.84 -6.91 -0.31
C GLN A 92 -7.45 -7.14 -0.89
N LEU A 93 -6.83 -6.11 -1.43
CA LEU A 93 -5.51 -6.15 -2.06
C LEU A 93 -4.78 -4.82 -1.87
N VAL A 94 -3.51 -4.90 -1.51
CA VAL A 94 -2.57 -3.77 -1.54
C VAL A 94 -1.27 -4.25 -2.19
N PRO A 95 -0.80 -3.60 -3.27
CA PRO A 95 0.56 -3.78 -3.75
C PRO A 95 1.54 -3.15 -2.75
N GLU A 96 2.22 -3.99 -1.99
CA GLU A 96 3.12 -3.61 -0.91
C GLU A 96 4.58 -3.78 -1.28
N TYR A 97 5.48 -3.32 -0.43
CA TYR A 97 6.94 -3.42 -0.51
C TYR A 97 7.42 -4.33 0.61
N ALA A 98 8.11 -5.41 0.26
CA ALA A 98 8.32 -6.55 1.16
C ALA A 98 8.98 -6.19 2.51
N GLY A 99 10.05 -5.40 2.48
CA GLY A 99 10.80 -5.05 3.68
C GLY A 99 10.05 -4.07 4.58
N SER A 100 9.45 -3.04 3.97
CA SER A 100 8.64 -2.03 4.69
C SER A 100 7.38 -2.64 5.27
N ALA A 101 6.71 -3.56 4.56
CA ALA A 101 5.58 -4.31 5.10
C ALA A 101 6.01 -5.18 6.29
N LEU A 102 7.14 -5.89 6.16
CA LEU A 102 7.65 -6.72 7.27
C LEU A 102 7.97 -5.87 8.50
N GLU A 103 8.59 -4.71 8.33
CA GLU A 103 8.87 -3.77 9.42
C GLU A 103 7.58 -3.34 10.11
N PHE A 104 6.58 -2.91 9.34
CA PHE A 104 5.29 -2.47 9.85
C PHE A 104 4.58 -3.58 10.63
N PHE A 105 4.37 -4.75 10.01
CA PHE A 105 3.66 -5.86 10.65
C PHE A 105 4.41 -6.47 11.84
N SER A 106 5.72 -6.33 11.89
CA SER A 106 6.54 -6.76 13.03
C SER A 106 6.66 -5.71 14.13
N LEU A 107 6.11 -4.50 13.93
CA LEU A 107 6.29 -3.36 14.81
C LEU A 107 7.79 -3.02 15.02
N GLY A 108 8.54 -3.03 13.95
CA GLY A 108 9.98 -2.75 13.95
C GLY A 108 10.88 -3.86 14.50
N ARG A 109 10.32 -5.00 14.92
CA ARG A 109 11.12 -6.12 15.49
C ARG A 109 11.88 -6.93 14.45
N GLN A 110 11.42 -6.93 13.21
CA GLN A 110 12.10 -7.55 12.07
C GLN A 110 12.37 -6.50 11.01
N SER A 111 13.64 -6.32 10.68
CA SER A 111 14.07 -5.30 9.73
C SER A 111 15.39 -5.72 9.05
N GLY A 112 15.69 -5.10 7.92
CA GLY A 112 17.00 -5.23 7.28
C GLY A 112 17.25 -6.59 6.61
N ILE A 113 16.24 -7.29 6.09
CA ILE A 113 16.44 -8.53 5.32
C ILE A 113 16.75 -8.13 3.85
N PRO A 114 17.99 -8.34 3.36
CA PRO A 114 18.39 -7.91 2.03
C PRO A 114 17.98 -8.90 0.92
N ASP A 115 17.66 -10.15 1.28
CA ASP A 115 17.25 -11.17 0.33
C ASP A 115 15.73 -11.18 0.13
N ALA A 116 15.28 -11.06 -1.13
CA ALA A 116 13.87 -10.96 -1.49
C ALA A 116 13.05 -12.20 -1.08
N ALA A 117 13.61 -13.40 -1.21
CA ALA A 117 12.90 -14.63 -0.86
C ALA A 117 12.77 -14.77 0.65
N ALA A 118 13.82 -14.42 1.40
CA ALA A 118 13.80 -14.41 2.86
C ALA A 118 12.83 -13.34 3.39
N ALA A 119 12.85 -12.13 2.84
CA ALA A 119 11.91 -11.06 3.21
C ALA A 119 10.45 -11.49 2.98
N ARG A 120 10.15 -12.05 1.80
CA ARG A 120 8.82 -12.60 1.50
C ARG A 120 8.41 -13.70 2.48
N LYS A 121 9.30 -14.64 2.78
CA LYS A 121 9.03 -15.75 3.72
C LYS A 121 8.74 -15.22 5.12
N ALA A 122 9.55 -14.29 5.61
CA ALA A 122 9.34 -13.65 6.91
C ALA A 122 8.01 -12.89 6.96
N LEU A 123 7.71 -12.10 5.91
CA LEU A 123 6.44 -11.39 5.78
C LEU A 123 5.24 -12.36 5.77
N ALA A 124 5.31 -13.44 4.98
CA ALA A 124 4.24 -14.44 4.91
C ALA A 124 3.97 -15.08 6.27
N THR A 125 5.02 -15.41 7.02
CA THR A 125 4.90 -15.94 8.40
C THR A 125 4.26 -14.90 9.33
N MET A 126 4.65 -13.64 9.21
CA MET A 126 4.17 -12.54 10.05
C MET A 126 2.68 -12.24 9.85
N VAL A 127 2.19 -12.31 8.61
CA VAL A 127 0.81 -11.92 8.28
C VAL A 127 -0.18 -13.08 8.25
N ALA A 128 0.27 -14.33 8.28
CA ALA A 128 -0.59 -15.52 8.19
C ALA A 128 -1.69 -15.53 9.27
N GLY A 129 -1.35 -15.19 10.52
CA GLY A 129 -2.31 -15.09 11.64
C GLY A 129 -3.24 -13.87 11.59
N ARG A 130 -3.09 -12.99 10.58
CA ARG A 130 -3.86 -11.75 10.41
C ARG A 130 -4.85 -11.80 9.25
N GLY A 131 -5.11 -12.99 8.72
CA GLY A 131 -6.01 -13.18 7.58
C GLY A 131 -5.47 -12.62 6.27
N LEU A 132 -4.15 -12.52 6.13
CA LEU A 132 -3.47 -12.02 4.94
C LEU A 132 -2.59 -13.10 4.31
N THR A 133 -2.47 -13.06 3.01
CA THR A 133 -1.62 -13.93 2.19
C THR A 133 -0.70 -13.07 1.33
N VAL A 134 0.56 -13.49 1.24
CA VAL A 134 1.59 -12.82 0.44
C VAL A 134 1.68 -13.50 -0.93
N ALA A 135 1.33 -12.80 -2.00
CA ALA A 135 1.49 -13.28 -3.36
C ALA A 135 2.99 -13.35 -3.76
N ARG A 136 3.28 -13.81 -4.97
CA ARG A 136 4.67 -13.80 -5.47
C ARG A 136 5.14 -12.37 -5.68
N PRO A 137 6.35 -12.00 -5.19
CA PRO A 137 6.90 -10.68 -5.43
C PRO A 137 7.26 -10.49 -6.90
N ALA A 138 7.20 -9.25 -7.35
CA ALA A 138 7.79 -8.87 -8.61
C ALA A 138 9.33 -8.83 -8.52
N PRO A 139 10.06 -9.01 -9.63
CA PRO A 139 11.48 -8.65 -9.71
C PRO A 139 11.75 -7.16 -9.46
N ALA A 140 10.74 -6.30 -9.68
CA ALA A 140 10.84 -4.88 -9.39
C ALA A 140 11.06 -4.63 -7.91
N GLN A 141 12.00 -3.73 -7.62
CA GLN A 141 12.29 -3.22 -6.28
C GLN A 141 12.23 -1.71 -6.30
N ASP A 142 11.70 -1.15 -5.24
CA ASP A 142 11.78 0.28 -4.95
C ASP A 142 12.02 0.51 -3.45
N ALA A 143 13.24 0.93 -3.12
CA ALA A 143 13.69 1.23 -1.78
C ALA A 143 13.79 2.73 -1.54
N ASN A 144 13.87 3.14 -0.27
CA ASN A 144 14.20 4.52 0.04
C ASN A 144 15.59 4.88 -0.50
N ALA A 145 15.70 6.04 -1.11
CA ALA A 145 16.93 6.66 -1.55
C ALA A 145 17.19 7.93 -0.73
N ILE A 146 18.39 8.07 -0.18
CA ILE A 146 18.84 9.32 0.44
C ILE A 146 19.48 10.16 -0.66
N VAL A 147 18.86 11.29 -0.96
CA VAL A 147 19.17 12.09 -2.14
C VAL A 147 19.60 13.49 -1.74
N VAL A 148 20.59 14.01 -2.47
CA VAL A 148 21.09 15.38 -2.34
C VAL A 148 21.14 16.06 -3.72
N SER A 149 21.24 17.39 -3.78
CA SER A 149 21.50 18.08 -5.03
C SER A 149 22.91 17.79 -5.55
N ALA A 150 23.15 17.87 -6.87
CA ALA A 150 24.48 17.74 -7.45
C ALA A 150 25.47 18.76 -6.86
N ALA A 151 25.01 19.98 -6.57
CA ALA A 151 25.84 21.01 -5.93
C ALA A 151 26.25 20.59 -4.50
N THR A 152 25.34 20.04 -3.71
CA THR A 152 25.62 19.53 -2.36
C THR A 152 26.59 18.35 -2.42
N ALA A 153 26.35 17.39 -3.33
CA ALA A 153 27.21 16.24 -3.54
C ALA A 153 28.64 16.67 -3.93
N ALA A 154 28.78 17.60 -4.86
CA ALA A 154 30.08 18.12 -5.30
C ALA A 154 30.80 18.90 -4.19
N ARG A 155 30.08 19.81 -3.50
CA ARG A 155 30.65 20.64 -2.42
C ARG A 155 31.23 19.80 -1.30
N TYR A 156 30.56 18.73 -0.90
CA TYR A 156 30.95 17.88 0.23
C TYR A 156 31.56 16.54 -0.19
N ARG A 157 31.71 16.31 -1.51
CA ARG A 157 32.25 15.07 -2.10
C ARG A 157 31.46 13.82 -1.67
N LEU A 158 30.12 13.93 -1.60
CA LEU A 158 29.25 12.85 -1.15
C LEU A 158 29.05 11.83 -2.27
N ARG A 159 29.20 10.55 -1.96
CA ARG A 159 28.90 9.40 -2.83
C ARG A 159 28.04 8.37 -2.12
N SER A 160 28.24 8.20 -0.82
CA SER A 160 27.52 7.23 0.01
C SER A 160 26.80 7.92 1.16
N ILE A 161 25.88 7.19 1.79
CA ILE A 161 25.19 7.68 2.99
C ILE A 161 26.19 7.92 4.13
N ALA A 162 27.25 7.12 4.22
CA ALA A 162 28.29 7.32 5.23
C ALA A 162 29.00 8.66 5.10
N ASP A 163 29.14 9.20 3.88
CA ASP A 163 29.79 10.50 3.65
C ASP A 163 29.03 11.67 4.29
N LEU A 164 27.73 11.51 4.56
CA LEU A 164 26.94 12.52 5.25
C LEU A 164 27.35 12.74 6.72
N ALA A 165 28.11 11.82 7.33
CA ALA A 165 28.36 11.83 8.77
C ALA A 165 28.98 13.16 9.27
N THR A 166 29.86 13.79 8.48
CA THR A 166 30.51 15.05 8.83
C THR A 166 29.67 16.29 8.54
N VAL A 167 28.70 16.21 7.63
CA VAL A 167 27.95 17.38 7.15
C VAL A 167 26.47 17.38 7.59
N ALA A 168 25.91 16.23 7.95
CA ALA A 168 24.53 16.10 8.38
C ALA A 168 24.13 17.06 9.52
N PRO A 169 25.00 17.38 10.53
CA PRO A 169 24.65 18.36 11.56
C PRO A 169 24.39 19.78 11.04
N GLY A 170 24.86 20.10 9.83
CA GLY A 170 24.59 21.37 9.14
C GLY A 170 23.41 21.32 8.17
N LEU A 171 22.90 20.13 7.85
CA LEU A 171 21.86 19.93 6.83
C LEU A 171 20.48 19.70 7.46
N THR A 172 19.47 20.26 6.83
CA THR A 172 18.07 19.91 7.09
C THR A 172 17.69 18.72 6.21
N PHE A 173 17.00 17.73 6.78
CA PHE A 173 16.49 16.56 6.08
C PHE A 173 15.00 16.72 5.79
N GLY A 174 14.56 16.40 4.59
CA GLY A 174 13.15 16.42 4.18
C GLY A 174 12.63 15.02 3.83
N GLY A 175 11.36 14.79 4.10
CA GLY A 175 10.70 13.52 3.76
C GLY A 175 9.31 13.42 4.37
N PRO A 176 8.62 12.28 4.20
CA PRO A 176 7.26 12.11 4.67
C PRO A 176 7.16 12.23 6.20
N PRO A 177 5.99 12.68 6.72
CA PRO A 177 5.80 12.91 8.16
C PRO A 177 6.12 11.70 9.05
N GLU A 178 6.00 10.49 8.52
CA GLU A 178 6.26 9.24 9.23
C GLU A 178 7.76 8.92 9.39
N CYS A 179 8.64 9.59 8.64
CA CYS A 179 10.07 9.32 8.62
C CYS A 179 10.74 9.33 10.01
N PRO A 180 10.36 10.18 10.98
CA PRO A 180 10.92 10.13 12.33
C PRO A 180 10.63 8.83 13.09
N GLY A 181 9.58 8.09 12.71
CA GLY A 181 9.20 6.81 13.31
C GLY A 181 9.61 5.57 12.51
N ARG A 182 10.08 5.72 11.26
CA ARG A 182 10.37 4.60 10.36
C ARG A 182 11.79 4.07 10.55
N ALA A 183 11.93 2.74 10.72
CA ALA A 183 13.21 2.08 10.94
C ALA A 183 14.21 2.29 9.79
N TYR A 184 13.72 2.52 8.57
CA TYR A 184 14.54 2.75 7.35
C TYR A 184 14.66 4.23 6.97
N CYS A 185 14.28 5.17 7.86
CA CYS A 185 14.48 6.60 7.70
C CYS A 185 15.34 7.16 8.84
N LEU A 186 14.95 8.24 9.52
CA LEU A 186 15.79 8.92 10.52
C LEU A 186 16.30 7.99 11.64
N PRO A 187 15.49 7.11 12.25
CA PRO A 187 15.99 6.16 13.24
C PRO A 187 17.06 5.21 12.69
N GLY A 188 16.90 4.73 11.45
CA GLY A 188 17.86 3.87 10.80
C GLY A 188 19.14 4.61 10.42
N LEU A 189 19.03 5.80 9.84
CA LEU A 189 20.17 6.66 9.52
C LEU A 189 21.00 6.97 10.76
N LYS A 190 20.34 7.21 11.90
CA LYS A 190 21.03 7.41 13.18
C LYS A 190 21.69 6.11 13.68
N ARG A 191 20.98 4.98 13.62
CA ARG A 191 21.49 3.70 14.17
C ARG A 191 22.63 3.14 13.34
N VAL A 192 22.51 3.11 12.00
CA VAL A 192 23.46 2.46 11.09
C VAL A 192 24.62 3.39 10.71
N TYR A 193 24.31 4.65 10.47
CA TYR A 193 25.27 5.64 9.97
C TYR A 193 25.70 6.68 10.99
N GLY A 194 25.07 6.73 12.18
CA GLY A 194 25.35 7.74 13.19
C GLY A 194 24.85 9.13 12.83
N LEU A 195 24.03 9.28 11.78
CA LEU A 195 23.61 10.57 11.25
C LEU A 195 22.66 11.29 12.21
N ARG A 196 22.90 12.58 12.37
CA ARG A 196 22.06 13.54 13.08
C ARG A 196 21.93 14.79 12.24
N PHE A 197 20.78 15.00 11.64
CA PHE A 197 20.50 16.19 10.86
C PHE A 197 20.19 17.38 11.77
N LYS A 198 20.46 18.61 11.26
CA LYS A 198 20.13 19.86 11.95
C LYS A 198 18.66 19.98 12.29
N ALA A 199 17.80 19.61 11.34
CA ALA A 199 16.36 19.63 11.48
C ALA A 199 15.73 18.62 10.51
N PHE A 200 14.47 18.29 10.76
CA PHE A 200 13.60 17.55 9.86
C PHE A 200 12.42 18.43 9.45
N ILE A 201 12.10 18.44 8.14
CA ILE A 201 10.92 19.11 7.60
C ILE A 201 10.00 18.03 7.01
N PRO A 202 8.77 17.88 7.54
CA PRO A 202 7.79 16.97 6.98
C PRO A 202 7.28 17.51 5.63
N LEU A 203 7.38 16.68 4.59
CA LEU A 203 6.98 16.97 3.21
C LEU A 203 6.19 15.77 2.66
N ASP A 204 5.97 15.75 1.35
CA ASP A 204 5.35 14.59 0.70
C ASP A 204 6.33 13.40 0.56
N ALA A 205 5.81 12.23 0.22
CA ALA A 205 6.60 11.01 0.04
C ALA A 205 7.21 10.98 -1.38
N GLY A 206 8.37 11.60 -1.55
CA GLY A 206 9.08 11.67 -2.84
C GLY A 206 8.40 12.56 -3.88
N GLY A 207 7.41 13.35 -3.51
CA GLY A 207 6.62 14.15 -4.42
C GLY A 207 7.17 15.55 -4.71
N PRO A 208 6.35 16.39 -5.38
CA PRO A 208 6.79 17.71 -5.83
C PRO A 208 7.27 18.65 -4.74
N LEU A 209 6.69 18.57 -3.52
CA LEU A 209 7.09 19.45 -2.41
C LEU A 209 8.52 19.12 -1.93
N THR A 210 8.84 17.83 -1.82
CA THR A 210 10.17 17.37 -1.45
C THR A 210 11.21 17.75 -2.51
N LEU A 211 10.88 17.55 -3.80
CA LEU A 211 11.74 17.91 -4.91
C LEU A 211 12.02 19.42 -4.96
N GLN A 212 10.98 20.25 -4.86
CA GLN A 212 11.11 21.71 -4.87
C GLN A 212 11.91 22.22 -3.68
N ALA A 213 11.69 21.67 -2.48
CA ALA A 213 12.43 22.05 -1.29
C ALA A 213 13.93 21.70 -1.40
N LEU A 214 14.27 20.56 -2.02
CA LEU A 214 15.64 20.14 -2.25
C LEU A 214 16.34 21.03 -3.30
N GLU A 215 15.67 21.32 -4.42
CA GLU A 215 16.18 22.19 -5.48
C GLU A 215 16.37 23.63 -5.02
N ALA A 216 15.43 24.16 -4.23
CA ALA A 216 15.51 25.51 -3.67
C ALA A 216 16.51 25.63 -2.50
N GLY A 217 17.08 24.50 -2.04
CA GLY A 217 18.03 24.49 -0.93
C GLY A 217 17.41 24.69 0.46
N TYR A 218 16.08 24.61 0.61
CA TYR A 218 15.43 24.63 1.93
C TYR A 218 15.77 23.38 2.75
N ILE A 219 16.02 22.27 2.07
CA ILE A 219 16.56 21.03 2.64
C ILE A 219 17.86 20.66 1.95
N GLY A 220 18.81 20.10 2.70
CA GLY A 220 20.11 19.70 2.16
C GLY A 220 20.18 18.24 1.74
N ALA A 221 19.28 17.41 2.26
CA ALA A 221 19.10 16.01 1.90
C ALA A 221 17.63 15.63 2.01
N ALA A 222 17.21 14.66 1.21
CA ALA A 222 15.80 14.20 1.15
C ALA A 222 15.70 12.68 1.10
N LEU A 223 14.55 12.15 1.53
CA LEU A 223 14.13 10.80 1.21
C LEU A 223 13.30 10.85 -0.07
N LEU A 224 13.79 10.19 -1.10
CA LEU A 224 13.08 9.83 -2.33
C LEU A 224 13.04 8.30 -2.45
N PHE A 225 12.79 7.78 -3.65
CA PHE A 225 12.73 6.36 -3.95
C PHE A 225 13.72 5.97 -5.05
N THR A 226 14.19 4.71 -5.05
CA THR A 226 15.20 4.26 -6.02
C THR A 226 14.67 4.18 -7.46
N THR A 227 13.36 4.14 -7.62
CA THR A 227 12.67 4.17 -8.93
C THR A 227 12.32 5.57 -9.40
N ASP A 228 12.44 6.60 -8.53
CA ASP A 228 12.05 7.98 -8.82
C ASP A 228 12.79 8.54 -10.06
N PRO A 229 12.05 8.81 -11.15
CA PRO A 229 12.63 9.29 -12.39
C PRO A 229 13.12 10.73 -12.30
N SER A 230 12.72 11.47 -11.26
CA SER A 230 13.18 12.85 -11.03
C SER A 230 14.65 12.89 -10.63
N ILE A 231 15.20 11.82 -10.04
CA ILE A 231 16.61 11.78 -9.63
C ILE A 231 17.53 12.06 -10.83
N PRO A 232 17.52 11.26 -11.91
CA PRO A 232 18.34 11.55 -13.08
C PRO A 232 17.86 12.77 -13.88
N ALA A 233 16.54 13.00 -13.99
CA ALA A 233 15.98 14.07 -14.78
C ALA A 233 16.34 15.47 -14.23
N ARG A 234 16.54 15.59 -12.91
CA ARG A 234 16.87 16.85 -12.22
C ARG A 234 18.33 16.90 -11.75
N HIS A 235 19.16 15.98 -12.24
CA HIS A 235 20.58 15.87 -11.84
C HIS A 235 20.78 15.77 -10.32
N LEU A 236 19.85 15.10 -9.63
CA LEU A 236 20.01 14.79 -8.22
C LEU A 236 20.94 13.59 -8.05
N VAL A 237 21.49 13.44 -6.85
CA VAL A 237 22.42 12.34 -6.52
C VAL A 237 21.81 11.49 -5.43
N ALA A 238 21.44 10.27 -5.77
CA ALA A 238 21.12 9.24 -4.79
C ALA A 238 22.44 8.71 -4.20
N LEU A 239 22.56 8.75 -2.89
CA LEU A 239 23.75 8.28 -2.18
C LEU A 239 23.69 6.76 -2.01
N ASP A 240 24.83 6.09 -2.20
CA ASP A 240 24.94 4.65 -2.03
C ASP A 240 24.69 4.23 -0.57
N ASP A 241 23.84 3.24 -0.37
CA ASP A 241 23.57 2.62 0.93
C ASP A 241 24.69 1.62 1.28
N ASP A 242 25.88 2.14 1.55
CA ASP A 242 27.13 1.38 1.73
C ASP A 242 27.19 0.53 3.00
N ARG A 243 26.17 0.64 3.90
CA ARG A 243 26.03 -0.19 5.11
C ARG A 243 24.75 -1.02 5.14
N GLY A 244 23.98 -1.03 4.05
CA GLY A 244 22.81 -1.89 3.91
C GLY A 244 21.68 -1.57 4.89
N LEU A 245 21.33 -0.30 5.04
CA LEU A 245 20.17 0.11 5.83
C LEU A 245 18.87 -0.35 5.21
N GLN A 246 18.76 -0.24 3.88
CA GLN A 246 17.53 -0.54 3.18
C GLN A 246 17.37 -2.05 2.96
N PRO A 247 16.19 -2.62 3.21
CA PRO A 247 15.92 -4.04 2.97
C PRO A 247 15.63 -4.31 1.49
N ALA A 248 15.36 -5.58 1.16
CA ALA A 248 14.75 -5.92 -0.12
C ALA A 248 13.32 -5.38 -0.19
N GLU A 249 13.07 -4.48 -1.12
CA GLU A 249 11.79 -3.79 -1.32
C GLU A 249 11.11 -4.22 -2.62
N ASN A 250 11.02 -5.53 -2.81
CA ASN A 250 10.28 -6.07 -3.95
C ASN A 250 8.79 -5.77 -3.84
N ILE A 251 8.19 -5.34 -4.95
CA ILE A 251 6.74 -5.15 -5.04
C ILE A 251 6.05 -6.47 -4.74
N THR A 252 5.28 -6.53 -3.68
CA THR A 252 4.75 -7.78 -3.13
C THR A 252 3.27 -7.60 -2.77
N PRO A 253 2.32 -8.08 -3.61
CA PRO A 253 0.91 -7.91 -3.31
C PRO A 253 0.49 -8.65 -2.04
N LEU A 254 -0.11 -7.94 -1.10
CA LEU A 254 -0.79 -8.49 0.07
C LEU A 254 -2.27 -8.64 -0.22
N VAL A 255 -2.81 -9.82 0.00
CA VAL A 255 -4.18 -10.20 -0.34
C VAL A 255 -4.89 -10.73 0.90
N ARG A 256 -6.14 -10.35 1.09
CA ARG A 256 -7.00 -10.97 2.10
C ARG A 256 -7.19 -12.46 1.81
N THR A 257 -6.97 -13.29 2.82
CA THR A 257 -7.14 -14.75 2.69
C THR A 257 -8.59 -15.12 2.36
N ASP A 258 -9.57 -14.40 2.91
CA ASP A 258 -10.99 -14.59 2.59
C ASP A 258 -11.33 -14.31 1.12
N ALA A 259 -10.64 -13.35 0.49
CA ALA A 259 -10.76 -13.12 -0.95
C ALA A 259 -10.21 -14.30 -1.76
N ILE A 260 -9.09 -14.91 -1.32
CA ILE A 260 -8.55 -16.11 -1.96
C ILE A 260 -9.48 -17.30 -1.79
N VAL A 261 -10.03 -17.50 -0.59
CA VAL A 261 -11.03 -18.54 -0.34
C VAL A 261 -12.26 -18.35 -1.25
N ARG A 262 -12.70 -17.09 -1.42
CA ARG A 262 -13.87 -16.75 -2.23
C ARG A 262 -13.67 -16.99 -3.73
N TYR A 263 -12.52 -16.58 -4.26
CA TYR A 263 -12.26 -16.56 -5.70
C TYR A 263 -11.34 -17.69 -6.19
N GLY A 264 -10.80 -18.47 -5.28
CA GLY A 264 -9.92 -19.60 -5.56
C GLY A 264 -8.52 -19.19 -6.04
N PRO A 265 -7.70 -20.19 -6.43
CA PRO A 265 -6.30 -19.98 -6.81
C PRO A 265 -6.12 -19.10 -8.04
N ARG A 266 -7.17 -18.92 -8.85
CA ARG A 266 -7.15 -18.04 -10.03
C ARG A 266 -6.81 -16.59 -9.66
N LEU A 267 -7.22 -16.11 -8.47
CA LEU A 267 -6.90 -14.78 -8.00
C LEU A 267 -5.38 -14.58 -7.91
N LEU A 268 -4.69 -15.47 -7.19
CA LEU A 268 -3.23 -15.43 -7.07
C LEU A 268 -2.53 -15.62 -8.43
N ALA A 269 -3.04 -16.50 -9.29
CA ALA A 269 -2.45 -16.73 -10.61
C ALA A 269 -2.45 -15.47 -11.50
N VAL A 270 -3.46 -14.59 -11.38
CA VAL A 270 -3.46 -13.30 -12.08
C VAL A 270 -2.41 -12.36 -11.51
N LEU A 271 -2.33 -12.24 -10.19
CA LEU A 271 -1.35 -11.38 -9.52
C LEU A 271 0.09 -11.82 -9.85
N ASP A 272 0.36 -13.12 -9.76
CA ASP A 272 1.67 -13.72 -10.03
C ASP A 272 2.12 -13.49 -11.48
N ARG A 273 1.20 -13.54 -12.46
CA ARG A 273 1.51 -13.23 -13.86
C ARG A 273 1.90 -11.76 -14.06
N VAL A 274 1.21 -10.85 -13.39
CA VAL A 274 1.56 -9.42 -13.40
C VAL A 274 2.93 -9.21 -12.78
N SER A 275 3.14 -9.73 -11.57
CA SER A 275 4.40 -9.63 -10.83
C SER A 275 5.57 -10.13 -11.68
N ALA A 276 5.43 -11.28 -12.33
CA ALA A 276 6.49 -11.88 -13.15
C ALA A 276 6.97 -10.99 -14.33
N GLN A 277 6.13 -10.07 -14.80
CA GLN A 277 6.46 -9.16 -15.91
C GLN A 277 6.97 -7.79 -15.45
N LEU A 278 6.89 -7.49 -14.14
CA LEU A 278 7.23 -6.19 -13.58
C LEU A 278 8.66 -6.21 -13.03
N GLY A 279 9.62 -5.76 -13.83
CA GLY A 279 11.00 -5.54 -13.40
C GLY A 279 11.27 -4.07 -13.08
N THR A 280 12.34 -3.77 -12.33
CA THR A 280 12.69 -2.40 -11.87
C THR A 280 12.82 -1.42 -13.06
N GLY A 281 13.43 -1.84 -14.16
CA GLY A 281 13.54 -0.98 -15.36
C GLY A 281 12.19 -0.64 -16.00
N ALA A 282 11.24 -1.61 -15.99
CA ALA A 282 9.90 -1.35 -16.48
C ALA A 282 9.15 -0.40 -15.54
N LEU A 283 9.28 -0.58 -14.21
CA LEU A 283 8.66 0.29 -13.21
C LEU A 283 9.14 1.73 -13.36
N ARG A 284 10.46 1.98 -13.38
CA ARG A 284 11.04 3.32 -13.64
C ARG A 284 10.51 3.98 -14.91
N ALA A 285 10.37 3.21 -15.99
CA ALA A 285 9.85 3.75 -17.24
C ALA A 285 8.36 4.12 -17.15
N LEU A 286 7.59 3.40 -16.33
CA LEU A 286 6.19 3.68 -16.08
C LEU A 286 6.03 4.91 -15.17
N ASP A 287 6.86 5.01 -14.12
CA ASP A 287 6.89 6.16 -13.22
C ASP A 287 7.27 7.44 -13.97
N ALA A 288 8.25 7.38 -14.87
CA ALA A 288 8.60 8.52 -15.72
C ALA A 288 7.42 9.02 -16.58
N ARG A 289 6.56 8.11 -17.05
CA ARG A 289 5.34 8.50 -17.78
C ARG A 289 4.32 9.19 -16.90
N VAL A 290 4.19 8.76 -15.64
CA VAL A 290 3.26 9.35 -14.67
C VAL A 290 3.83 10.66 -14.12
N GLU A 291 5.06 10.65 -13.61
CA GLU A 291 5.60 11.73 -12.81
C GLU A 291 6.24 12.85 -13.63
N LEU A 292 6.99 12.50 -14.70
CA LEU A 292 7.62 13.50 -15.55
C LEU A 292 6.73 13.94 -16.72
N ALA A 293 6.03 12.99 -17.36
CA ALA A 293 5.18 13.31 -18.51
C ALA A 293 3.71 13.60 -18.12
N GLY A 294 3.35 13.54 -16.83
CA GLY A 294 2.00 13.88 -16.31
C GLY A 294 0.89 12.97 -16.87
N GLN A 295 1.22 11.77 -17.34
CA GLN A 295 0.23 10.87 -17.89
C GLN A 295 -0.62 10.24 -16.78
N ASN A 296 -1.90 10.02 -17.10
CA ASN A 296 -2.82 9.40 -16.15
C ASN A 296 -2.38 7.96 -15.80
N PRO A 297 -2.18 7.61 -14.51
CA PRO A 297 -1.72 6.27 -14.08
C PRO A 297 -2.57 5.13 -14.63
N ARG A 298 -3.89 5.32 -14.72
CA ARG A 298 -4.81 4.32 -15.28
C ARG A 298 -4.52 4.02 -16.76
N LEU A 299 -4.23 5.05 -17.56
CA LEU A 299 -3.90 4.89 -18.98
C LEU A 299 -2.52 4.27 -19.15
N VAL A 300 -1.55 4.67 -18.32
CA VAL A 300 -0.20 4.11 -18.29
C VAL A 300 -0.25 2.63 -17.97
N ALA A 301 -0.93 2.24 -16.89
CA ALA A 301 -1.14 0.84 -16.49
C ALA A 301 -1.79 0.02 -17.60
N GLY A 302 -2.91 0.50 -18.15
CA GLY A 302 -3.64 -0.20 -19.20
C GLY A 302 -2.81 -0.40 -20.48
N SER A 303 -2.01 0.60 -20.88
CA SER A 303 -1.13 0.48 -22.05
C SER A 303 -0.03 -0.56 -21.84
N TRP A 304 0.60 -0.56 -20.66
CA TRP A 304 1.64 -1.53 -20.30
C TRP A 304 1.09 -2.96 -20.24
N LEU A 305 -0.06 -3.15 -19.59
CA LEU A 305 -0.71 -4.46 -19.49
C LEU A 305 -1.05 -5.04 -20.85
N ARG A 306 -1.56 -4.22 -21.78
CA ARG A 306 -1.81 -4.63 -23.18
C ARG A 306 -0.53 -5.00 -23.92
N ALA A 307 0.48 -4.17 -23.82
CA ALA A 307 1.77 -4.41 -24.46
C ALA A 307 2.44 -5.72 -23.98
N ARG A 308 2.13 -6.16 -22.75
CA ARG A 308 2.60 -7.43 -22.17
C ARG A 308 1.64 -8.60 -22.40
N GLY A 309 0.53 -8.41 -23.09
CA GLY A 309 -0.49 -9.46 -23.29
C GLY A 309 -1.19 -9.91 -21.99
N LEU A 310 -1.13 -9.08 -20.93
CA LEU A 310 -1.75 -9.38 -19.63
C LEU A 310 -3.25 -9.07 -19.62
N ILE A 311 -3.70 -8.18 -20.48
CA ILE A 311 -5.11 -7.88 -20.74
C ILE A 311 -5.37 -7.82 -22.25
N PRO A 312 -6.62 -8.00 -22.73
CA PRO A 312 -6.97 -7.91 -24.13
C PRO A 312 -6.54 -6.57 -24.75
N ALA A 313 -6.22 -6.60 -26.05
CA ALA A 313 -6.05 -5.38 -26.83
C ALA A 313 -7.32 -4.51 -26.71
N ALA A 314 -7.17 -3.19 -26.79
CA ALA A 314 -8.34 -2.33 -26.91
C ALA A 314 -9.13 -2.76 -28.15
N ALA A 315 -10.43 -2.99 -28.02
CA ALA A 315 -11.26 -3.20 -29.20
C ALA A 315 -11.02 -2.01 -30.13
N GLY A 316 -10.47 -2.30 -31.32
CA GLY A 316 -10.20 -1.26 -32.31
C GLY A 316 -11.50 -0.51 -32.54
N GLY A 317 -11.53 0.78 -32.21
CA GLY A 317 -12.59 1.65 -32.68
C GLY A 317 -12.55 1.57 -34.22
N ALA A 318 -13.56 0.95 -34.79
CA ALA A 318 -13.82 1.13 -36.21
C ALA A 318 -13.99 2.63 -36.42
N GLN A 319 -13.06 3.21 -37.20
CA GLN A 319 -13.19 4.56 -37.72
C GLN A 319 -14.40 4.66 -38.64
#